data_cc26bf9e17a78419d9816df6c076c10d
#
_entry.id   cc26bf9e17a78419d9816df6c076c10d
#
_cell.length_a   1.000
_cell.length_b   1.000
_cell.length_c   1.000
_cell.angle_alpha   90.00
_cell.angle_beta   90.00
_cell.angle_gamma   90.00
#
_symmetry.space_group_name_H-M   'P 1'
#
loop_
_entity.id
_entity.type
_entity.pdbx_description
1 polymer ?
#
loop_
_entity_poly.entity_id
_entity_poly.type
_entity_poly.pdbx_seq_one_letter_code
_entity_poly.pdbx_strand_id
1 'polypeptide(L)'
;MNRFNAVPRLTWAGTAFVSILLPGNSFADDQDVRDYRSHVMKSMGEQFAALNQIAKGKAPAGDAAVHAQVLSITAGLAKAAFTEKIQGGASKPEVWARWDDFSRRLDEMVAATADLAKTARQGGVAAVTPKLNGLSCKGCHDEYRVPKK
;
A
#
# COMPACT_ATOMS: atom_id res chain seq x y z
N MET A 1 -45.22 -66.74 -34.37
CA MET A 1 -45.04 -66.30 -32.97
C MET A 1 -43.95 -65.30 -32.95
N ASN A 2 -44.31 -63.95 -33.10
CA ASN A 2 -43.37 -62.88 -33.16
C ASN A 2 -43.47 -62.06 -31.82
N ARG A 3 -42.41 -62.10 -31.06
CA ARG A 3 -42.27 -61.28 -29.86
C ARG A 3 -41.59 -59.99 -30.26
N PHE A 4 -42.32 -58.89 -30.27
CA PHE A 4 -41.76 -57.55 -30.42
C PHE A 4 -41.14 -57.12 -29.08
N ASN A 5 -39.81 -56.95 -29.06
CA ASN A 5 -39.11 -56.37 -27.94
C ASN A 5 -39.32 -54.84 -27.94
N ALA A 6 -39.98 -54.31 -26.91
CA ALA A 6 -40.13 -52.90 -26.67
C ALA A 6 -38.81 -52.34 -26.13
N VAL A 7 -38.25 -51.34 -26.82
CA VAL A 7 -37.07 -50.57 -26.37
C VAL A 7 -37.55 -49.44 -25.45
N PRO A 8 -37.02 -49.31 -24.23
CA PRO A 8 -37.38 -48.22 -23.34
C PRO A 8 -36.83 -46.88 -23.87
N ARG A 9 -37.70 -45.89 -23.99
CA ARG A 9 -37.33 -44.52 -24.33
C ARG A 9 -36.61 -43.90 -23.12
N LEU A 10 -35.31 -43.63 -23.31
CA LEU A 10 -34.47 -42.92 -22.37
C LEU A 10 -34.88 -41.44 -22.40
N THR A 11 -35.58 -40.97 -21.37
CA THR A 11 -35.91 -39.54 -21.18
C THR A 11 -34.67 -38.81 -20.73
N TRP A 12 -34.14 -37.96 -21.57
CA TRP A 12 -33.06 -37.01 -21.20
C TRP A 12 -33.62 -35.98 -20.24
N ALA A 13 -33.27 -36.09 -18.94
CA ALA A 13 -33.46 -35.05 -17.98
C ALA A 13 -32.53 -33.92 -18.32
N GLY A 14 -33.09 -32.78 -18.75
CA GLY A 14 -32.34 -31.55 -19.04
C GLY A 14 -31.71 -31.03 -17.76
N THR A 15 -30.38 -31.10 -17.66
CA THR A 15 -29.61 -30.47 -16.60
C THR A 15 -29.63 -28.95 -16.84
N ALA A 16 -30.42 -28.25 -16.05
CA ALA A 16 -30.39 -26.78 -16.04
C ALA A 16 -29.03 -26.32 -15.52
N PHE A 17 -28.19 -25.77 -16.39
CA PHE A 17 -26.98 -25.08 -16.00
C PHE A 17 -27.39 -23.79 -15.28
N VAL A 18 -27.31 -23.78 -13.97
CA VAL A 18 -27.36 -22.56 -13.18
C VAL A 18 -26.03 -21.85 -13.39
N SER A 19 -26.02 -20.84 -14.26
CA SER A 19 -24.89 -19.92 -14.40
C SER A 19 -24.80 -19.11 -13.10
N ILE A 20 -23.89 -19.51 -12.21
CA ILE A 20 -23.49 -18.70 -11.06
C ILE A 20 -22.74 -17.50 -11.66
N LEU A 21 -23.40 -16.35 -11.74
CA LEU A 21 -22.77 -15.08 -11.94
C LEU A 21 -21.92 -14.82 -10.70
N LEU A 22 -20.62 -15.15 -10.79
CA LEU A 22 -19.64 -14.67 -9.83
C LEU A 22 -19.74 -13.14 -9.82
N PRO A 23 -19.88 -12.50 -8.64
CA PRO A 23 -19.81 -11.05 -8.58
C PRO A 23 -18.50 -10.65 -9.22
N GLY A 24 -18.57 -9.86 -10.30
CA GLY A 24 -17.39 -9.28 -10.94
C GLY A 24 -16.58 -8.58 -9.85
N ASN A 25 -15.25 -8.70 -9.91
CA ASN A 25 -14.36 -7.95 -9.05
C ASN A 25 -14.82 -6.49 -9.10
N SER A 26 -15.41 -6.02 -8.01
CA SER A 26 -15.67 -4.60 -7.82
C SER A 26 -14.29 -3.96 -7.80
N PHE A 27 -13.88 -3.36 -8.91
CA PHE A 27 -12.76 -2.44 -8.87
C PHE A 27 -13.11 -1.39 -7.83
N ALA A 28 -12.17 -1.09 -6.95
CA ALA A 28 -12.30 -0.01 -6.00
C ALA A 28 -12.75 1.24 -6.75
N ASP A 29 -13.72 1.98 -6.22
CA ASP A 29 -14.10 3.24 -6.85
C ASP A 29 -12.99 4.29 -6.65
N ASP A 30 -13.10 5.41 -7.34
CA ASP A 30 -12.12 6.48 -7.25
C ASP A 30 -11.89 6.98 -5.82
N GLN A 31 -12.91 6.92 -4.97
CA GLN A 31 -12.80 7.32 -3.57
C GLN A 31 -12.04 6.28 -2.76
N ASP A 32 -12.29 4.99 -2.97
CA ASP A 32 -11.57 3.91 -2.31
C ASP A 32 -10.07 3.99 -2.59
N VAL A 33 -9.68 4.26 -3.85
CA VAL A 33 -8.27 4.43 -4.22
C VAL A 33 -7.64 5.64 -3.51
N ARG A 34 -8.36 6.77 -3.44
CA ARG A 34 -7.88 7.96 -2.69
C ARG A 34 -7.73 7.68 -1.21
N ASP A 35 -8.66 6.96 -0.61
CA ASP A 35 -8.65 6.59 0.80
C ASP A 35 -7.53 5.61 1.10
N TYR A 36 -7.32 4.60 0.26
CA TYR A 36 -6.19 3.68 0.38
C TYR A 36 -4.84 4.42 0.37
N ARG A 37 -4.61 5.34 -0.58
CA ARG A 37 -3.41 6.20 -0.60
C ARG A 37 -3.23 6.98 0.71
N SER A 38 -4.33 7.55 1.19
CA SER A 38 -4.34 8.31 2.44
C SER A 38 -3.94 7.42 3.63
N HIS A 39 -4.44 6.19 3.70
CA HIS A 39 -4.10 5.24 4.75
C HIS A 39 -2.63 4.81 4.69
N VAL A 40 -2.11 4.51 3.50
CA VAL A 40 -0.68 4.18 3.33
C VAL A 40 0.20 5.34 3.81
N MET A 41 -0.08 6.58 3.39
CA MET A 41 0.69 7.76 3.81
C MET A 41 0.57 8.07 5.30
N LYS A 42 -0.62 7.90 5.88
CA LYS A 42 -0.82 8.06 7.34
C LYS A 42 -0.03 7.01 8.11
N SER A 43 -0.08 5.76 7.69
CA SER A 43 0.66 4.67 8.34
C SER A 43 2.17 4.97 8.38
N MET A 44 2.76 5.41 7.27
CA MET A 44 4.16 5.86 7.25
C MET A 44 4.41 7.03 8.21
N GLY A 45 3.52 8.01 8.21
CA GLY A 45 3.61 9.19 9.08
C GLY A 45 3.60 8.85 10.57
N GLU A 46 2.73 7.91 10.99
CA GLU A 46 2.64 7.45 12.37
C GLU A 46 3.91 6.71 12.81
N GLN A 47 4.47 5.85 11.96
CA GLN A 47 5.73 5.17 12.28
C GLN A 47 6.90 6.16 12.39
N PHE A 48 6.96 7.12 11.48
CA PHE A 48 7.97 8.17 11.53
C PHE A 48 7.82 9.04 12.80
N ALA A 49 6.59 9.38 13.20
CA ALA A 49 6.31 10.12 14.44
C ALA A 49 6.73 9.33 15.69
N ALA A 50 6.42 8.03 15.74
CA ALA A 50 6.84 7.15 16.83
C ALA A 50 8.37 7.10 16.95
N LEU A 51 9.09 6.90 15.84
CA LEU A 51 10.55 6.91 15.81
C LEU A 51 11.14 8.23 16.31
N ASN A 52 10.52 9.37 15.98
CA ASN A 52 10.92 10.67 16.50
C ASN A 52 10.71 10.80 18.02
N GLN A 53 9.64 10.20 18.58
CA GLN A 53 9.44 10.18 20.04
C GLN A 53 10.52 9.33 20.71
N ILE A 54 10.85 8.16 20.15
CA ILE A 54 11.90 7.29 20.63
C ILE A 54 13.28 7.98 20.59
N ALA A 55 13.61 8.64 19.46
CA ALA A 55 14.87 9.35 19.29
C ALA A 55 15.05 10.52 20.29
N LYS A 56 13.92 11.10 20.75
CA LYS A 56 13.88 12.15 21.78
C LYS A 56 13.85 11.61 23.21
N GLY A 57 13.93 10.29 23.40
CA GLY A 57 13.83 9.65 24.72
C GLY A 57 12.44 9.71 25.36
N LYS A 58 11.38 9.96 24.56
CA LYS A 58 9.97 10.09 25.02
C LYS A 58 9.16 8.82 24.84
N ALA A 59 9.76 7.73 24.34
CA ALA A 59 9.15 6.42 24.16
C ALA A 59 10.22 5.33 24.33
N PRO A 60 9.79 4.04 24.51
CA PRO A 60 10.73 2.96 24.78
C PRO A 60 11.74 2.74 23.65
N ALA A 61 13.02 2.79 23.96
CA ALA A 61 14.12 2.64 23.00
C ALA A 61 14.10 1.28 22.28
N GLY A 62 13.62 0.23 22.95
CA GLY A 62 13.55 -1.13 22.42
C GLY A 62 12.63 -1.27 21.19
N ASP A 63 11.67 -0.36 21.02
CA ASP A 63 10.68 -0.41 19.95
C ASP A 63 11.19 0.18 18.63
N ALA A 64 12.35 0.83 18.61
CA ALA A 64 12.91 1.50 17.43
C ALA A 64 13.01 0.57 16.21
N ALA A 65 13.48 -0.66 16.41
CA ALA A 65 13.64 -1.62 15.31
C ALA A 65 12.28 -2.04 14.70
N VAL A 66 11.26 -2.18 15.54
CA VAL A 66 9.90 -2.55 15.10
C VAL A 66 9.29 -1.40 14.28
N HIS A 67 9.30 -0.18 14.79
CA HIS A 67 8.77 0.99 14.09
C HIS A 67 9.51 1.26 12.77
N ALA A 68 10.83 1.14 12.75
CA ALA A 68 11.63 1.28 11.52
C ALA A 68 11.28 0.19 10.49
N GLN A 69 11.05 -1.05 10.93
CA GLN A 69 10.63 -2.14 10.05
C GLN A 69 9.24 -1.89 9.46
N VAL A 70 8.27 -1.47 10.27
CA VAL A 70 6.91 -1.15 9.80
C VAL A 70 6.95 0.03 8.83
N LEU A 71 7.75 1.07 9.11
CA LEU A 71 7.94 2.19 8.18
C LEU A 71 8.48 1.71 6.82
N SER A 72 9.47 0.83 6.82
CA SER A 72 10.05 0.27 5.59
C SER A 72 9.02 -0.55 4.79
N ILE A 73 8.24 -1.39 5.47
CA ILE A 73 7.19 -2.20 4.81
C ILE A 73 6.12 -1.29 4.20
N THR A 74 5.64 -0.30 4.94
CA THR A 74 4.60 0.60 4.45
C THR A 74 5.10 1.53 3.33
N ALA A 75 6.37 1.93 3.34
CA ALA A 75 7.00 2.66 2.24
C ALA A 75 6.97 1.85 0.92
N GLY A 76 7.18 0.53 1.01
CA GLY A 76 7.09 -0.37 -0.15
C GLY A 76 5.72 -0.41 -0.82
N LEU A 77 4.64 -0.09 -0.10
CA LEU A 77 3.28 -0.04 -0.65
C LEU A 77 2.96 1.28 -1.37
N ALA A 78 3.73 2.35 -1.10
CA ALA A 78 3.39 3.68 -1.55
C ALA A 78 3.34 3.79 -3.07
N LYS A 79 4.33 3.25 -3.80
CA LYS A 79 4.40 3.37 -5.26
C LYS A 79 3.19 2.72 -5.94
N ALA A 80 2.83 1.51 -5.53
CA ALA A 80 1.68 0.79 -6.07
C ALA A 80 0.36 1.54 -5.83
N ALA A 81 0.22 2.21 -4.68
CA ALA A 81 -0.97 2.98 -4.35
C ALA A 81 -1.21 4.20 -5.28
N PHE A 82 -0.19 4.64 -6.04
CA PHE A 82 -0.27 5.80 -6.94
C PHE A 82 -0.21 5.43 -8.43
N THR A 83 -0.09 4.16 -8.80
CA THR A 83 -0.03 3.74 -10.22
C THR A 83 -1.29 4.08 -10.99
N GLU A 84 -2.46 3.97 -10.37
CA GLU A 84 -3.70 4.43 -10.98
C GLU A 84 -3.77 5.96 -10.98
N LYS A 85 -4.08 6.55 -12.15
CA LYS A 85 -4.11 8.01 -12.35
C LYS A 85 -5.42 8.64 -11.86
N ILE A 86 -5.86 8.30 -10.66
CA ILE A 86 -7.05 8.87 -10.05
C ILE A 86 -6.67 10.14 -9.29
N GLN A 87 -7.09 11.28 -9.81
CA GLN A 87 -6.81 12.60 -9.24
C GLN A 87 -7.67 12.90 -8.01
N GLY A 88 -7.24 13.89 -7.22
CA GLY A 88 -7.99 14.38 -6.07
C GLY A 88 -7.47 13.89 -4.72
N GLY A 89 -8.26 14.11 -3.67
CA GLY A 89 -7.81 13.93 -2.30
C GLY A 89 -6.67 14.89 -1.94
N ALA A 90 -5.64 14.37 -1.29
CA ALA A 90 -4.46 15.17 -0.93
C ALA A 90 -3.36 15.18 -2.01
N SER A 91 -3.57 14.55 -3.16
CA SER A 91 -2.58 14.47 -4.23
C SER A 91 -2.77 15.59 -5.24
N LYS A 92 -1.68 16.30 -5.57
CA LYS A 92 -1.70 17.26 -6.67
C LYS A 92 -1.65 16.54 -8.03
N PRO A 93 -2.15 17.13 -9.13
CA PRO A 93 -2.06 16.57 -10.48
C PRO A 93 -0.62 16.28 -10.93
N GLU A 94 0.36 17.03 -10.39
CA GLU A 94 1.79 16.89 -10.64
C GLU A 94 2.34 15.49 -10.32
N VAL A 95 1.69 14.74 -9.44
CA VAL A 95 2.04 13.34 -9.17
C VAL A 95 2.12 12.54 -10.47
N TRP A 96 1.13 12.69 -11.34
CA TRP A 96 1.04 11.93 -12.58
C TRP A 96 1.59 12.69 -13.79
N ALA A 97 1.61 14.02 -13.74
CA ALA A 97 2.25 14.84 -14.76
C ALA A 97 3.79 14.69 -14.74
N ARG A 98 4.38 14.41 -13.56
CA ARG A 98 5.82 14.19 -13.38
C ARG A 98 6.07 12.83 -12.73
N TRP A 99 5.44 11.80 -13.28
CA TRP A 99 5.45 10.44 -12.71
C TRP A 99 6.86 9.88 -12.48
N ASP A 100 7.78 10.12 -13.40
CA ASP A 100 9.16 9.60 -13.30
C ASP A 100 9.89 10.19 -12.09
N ASP A 101 9.78 11.51 -11.85
CA ASP A 101 10.36 12.14 -10.65
C ASP A 101 9.66 11.67 -9.37
N PHE A 102 8.33 11.64 -9.37
CA PHE A 102 7.56 11.17 -8.22
C PHE A 102 7.89 9.70 -7.88
N SER A 103 7.89 8.83 -8.87
CA SER A 103 8.20 7.41 -8.73
C SER A 103 9.63 7.19 -8.20
N ARG A 104 10.62 7.91 -8.76
CA ARG A 104 12.01 7.85 -8.29
C ARG A 104 12.14 8.25 -6.82
N ARG A 105 11.46 9.32 -6.38
CA ARG A 105 11.45 9.74 -4.96
C ARG A 105 10.82 8.70 -4.04
N LEU A 106 9.82 7.96 -4.51
CA LEU A 106 9.28 6.83 -3.75
C LEU A 106 10.29 5.68 -3.65
N ASP A 107 11.00 5.36 -4.73
CA ASP A 107 12.05 4.35 -4.71
C ASP A 107 13.21 4.74 -3.75
N GLU A 108 13.60 6.00 -3.74
CA GLU A 108 14.58 6.54 -2.78
C GLU A 108 14.08 6.43 -1.32
N MET A 109 12.80 6.71 -1.07
CA MET A 109 12.19 6.54 0.24
C MET A 109 12.18 5.08 0.69
N VAL A 110 11.84 4.14 -0.21
CA VAL A 110 11.91 2.70 0.08
C VAL A 110 13.33 2.28 0.46
N ALA A 111 14.33 2.70 -0.30
CA ALA A 111 15.73 2.38 -0.02
C ALA A 111 16.19 2.97 1.33
N ALA A 112 15.87 4.24 1.60
CA ALA A 112 16.25 4.91 2.82
C ALA A 112 15.59 4.32 4.07
N THR A 113 14.30 3.93 3.97
CA THR A 113 13.60 3.30 5.09
C THR A 113 14.03 1.86 5.33
N ALA A 114 14.43 1.12 4.28
CA ALA A 114 15.02 -0.20 4.41
C ALA A 114 16.39 -0.14 5.12
N ASP A 115 17.23 0.83 4.76
CA ASP A 115 18.50 1.07 5.44
C ASP A 115 18.29 1.52 6.90
N LEU A 116 17.30 2.36 7.17
CA LEU A 116 16.91 2.75 8.54
C LEU A 116 16.51 1.51 9.36
N ALA A 117 15.68 0.63 8.81
CA ALA A 117 15.26 -0.60 9.50
C ALA A 117 16.44 -1.55 9.78
N LYS A 118 17.37 -1.70 8.84
CA LYS A 118 18.60 -2.46 9.05
C LYS A 118 19.44 -1.85 10.16
N THR A 119 19.62 -0.54 10.13
CA THR A 119 20.42 0.20 11.12
C THR A 119 19.82 0.09 12.53
N ALA A 120 18.48 0.16 12.65
CA ALA A 120 17.76 0.02 13.91
C ALA A 120 18.00 -1.35 14.57
N ARG A 121 18.01 -2.41 13.77
CA ARG A 121 18.29 -3.77 14.27
C ARG A 121 19.72 -3.96 14.75
N GLN A 122 20.68 -3.26 14.16
CA GLN A 122 22.11 -3.43 14.44
C GLN A 122 22.63 -2.54 15.56
N GLY A 123 22.15 -1.29 15.62
CA GLY A 123 22.71 -0.27 16.51
C GLY A 123 21.69 0.50 17.36
N GLY A 124 20.42 0.09 17.35
CA GLY A 124 19.36 0.71 18.15
C GLY A 124 19.17 2.20 17.87
N VAL A 125 18.66 2.92 18.87
CA VAL A 125 18.27 4.34 18.75
C VAL A 125 19.45 5.24 18.38
N ALA A 126 20.63 5.02 18.94
CA ALA A 126 21.81 5.85 18.69
C ALA A 126 22.20 5.86 17.21
N ALA A 127 22.11 4.71 16.56
CA ALA A 127 22.41 4.58 15.13
C ALA A 127 21.27 5.07 14.22
N VAL A 128 20.01 4.98 14.68
CA VAL A 128 18.82 5.39 13.93
C VAL A 128 18.69 6.91 13.87
N THR A 129 18.96 7.62 14.96
CA THR A 129 18.67 9.05 15.09
C THR A 129 19.26 9.92 13.95
N PRO A 130 20.54 9.80 13.56
CA PRO A 130 21.08 10.60 12.47
C PRO A 130 20.43 10.27 11.11
N LYS A 131 20.11 9.00 10.84
CA LYS A 131 19.44 8.59 9.61
C LYS A 131 17.99 9.08 9.56
N LEU A 132 17.27 9.03 10.68
CA LEU A 132 15.91 9.53 10.80
C LEU A 132 15.84 11.04 10.49
N ASN A 133 16.79 11.82 10.97
CA ASN A 133 16.91 13.25 10.69
C ASN A 133 17.17 13.53 9.19
N GLY A 134 17.81 12.61 8.48
CA GLY A 134 18.05 12.68 7.05
C GLY A 134 16.84 12.32 6.18
N LEU A 135 15.79 11.70 6.73
CA LEU A 135 14.57 11.37 5.99
C LEU A 135 13.73 12.64 5.77
N SER A 136 13.61 13.08 4.52
CA SER A 136 12.84 14.27 4.16
C SER A 136 11.47 13.92 3.57
N CYS A 137 10.45 13.83 4.41
CA CYS A 137 9.07 13.76 3.95
C CYS A 137 8.61 15.07 3.28
N LYS A 138 9.14 16.19 3.78
CA LYS A 138 8.73 17.54 3.35
C LYS A 138 9.04 17.81 1.88
N GLY A 139 10.22 17.46 1.39
CA GLY A 139 10.63 17.74 0.02
C GLY A 139 9.71 17.15 -1.06
N CYS A 140 9.16 15.94 -0.82
CA CYS A 140 8.17 15.35 -1.68
C CYS A 140 6.79 15.99 -1.49
N HIS A 141 6.36 16.19 -0.24
CA HIS A 141 5.05 16.75 0.07
C HIS A 141 4.86 18.20 -0.40
N ASP A 142 5.88 19.03 -0.39
CA ASP A 142 5.80 20.40 -0.91
C ASP A 142 5.45 20.42 -2.41
N GLU A 143 6.00 19.47 -3.16
CA GLU A 143 5.80 19.35 -4.60
C GLU A 143 4.47 18.67 -4.96
N TYR A 144 4.15 17.54 -4.31
CA TYR A 144 3.15 16.58 -4.76
C TYR A 144 1.89 16.51 -3.90
N ARG A 145 1.88 17.17 -2.74
CA ARG A 145 0.75 17.14 -1.81
C ARG A 145 0.05 18.51 -1.73
N VAL A 146 -1.28 18.49 -1.74
CA VAL A 146 -2.08 19.69 -1.44
C VAL A 146 -1.79 20.14 0.00
N PRO A 147 -1.51 21.43 0.26
CA PRO A 147 -1.29 21.94 1.60
C PRO A 147 -2.45 21.59 2.54
N LYS A 148 -2.12 21.24 3.79
CA LYS A 148 -3.15 21.13 4.82
C LYS A 148 -3.68 22.53 5.12
N LYS A 149 -4.99 22.67 5.07
CA LYS A 149 -5.68 23.85 5.60
C LYS A 149 -5.58 23.90 7.12
#